data_0ea73abb7b2b7bfc7a7671496979d3b4
#
_entry.id   0ea73abb7b2b7bfc7a7671496979d3b4
#
_cell.length_a   1.000
_cell.length_b   1.000
_cell.length_c   1.000
_cell.angle_alpha   90.00
_cell.angle_beta   90.00
_cell.angle_gamma   90.00
#
_symmetry.space_group_name_H-M   'P 1'
#
loop_
_entity.id
_entity.type
_entity.pdbx_description
1 polymer ?
#
loop_
_entity_poly.entity_id
_entity_poly.type
_entity_poly.pdbx_seq_one_letter_code
_entity_poly.pdbx_strand_id
1 'polypeptide(L)'
;MPDRQDDQRFVPEAFWALYRDDRGRLLLPREQVLERHECCEDLCQALLEQVRWLPAEHGVPGSELAERVLSSVHSPVLLRDEERPWAIGRLAELLNDPSFT
;
A
#
# COMPACT_ATOMS: atom_id res chain seq x y z
N MET A 1 7.88 -27.67 6.68
CA MET A 1 7.61 -27.22 6.52
C MET A 1 8.03 -26.41 5.79
N PRO A 2 8.35 -26.21 5.34
CA PRO A 2 8.98 -25.46 4.63
C PRO A 2 8.31 -24.49 3.98
N ASP A 3 7.63 -24.68 3.31
CA ASP A 3 6.88 -23.85 2.74
C ASP A 3 6.57 -22.69 3.49
N ARG A 4 7.04 -22.48 4.53
CA ARG A 4 6.79 -21.43 5.28
C ARG A 4 7.22 -20.20 4.70
N GLN A 5 8.04 -20.13 3.75
CA GLN A 5 8.44 -18.95 3.13
C GLN A 5 7.30 -18.17 2.64
N ASP A 6 6.30 -18.81 2.20
CA ASP A 6 5.15 -18.13 1.69
C ASP A 6 4.50 -17.29 2.73
N ASP A 7 4.63 -17.70 3.97
CA ASP A 7 3.97 -17.00 5.03
C ASP A 7 4.53 -15.65 5.27
N GLN A 8 5.76 -15.43 4.83
CA GLN A 8 6.38 -14.16 5.08
C GLN A 8 5.90 -13.11 4.12
N ARG A 9 5.22 -13.51 3.08
CA ARG A 9 4.73 -12.57 2.09
C ARG A 9 3.22 -12.46 2.25
N PHE A 10 2.82 -12.08 3.46
CA PHE A 10 1.40 -11.93 3.72
C PHE A 10 0.81 -10.80 2.88
N VAL A 11 -0.26 -11.10 2.19
CA VAL A 11 -0.97 -10.13 1.38
C VAL A 11 -2.39 -10.03 1.94
N PRO A 12 -2.80 -8.83 2.39
CA PRO A 12 -4.14 -8.69 2.93
C PRO A 12 -5.21 -9.00 1.92
N GLU A 13 -6.34 -9.49 2.41
CA GLU A 13 -7.45 -9.84 1.54
C GLU A 13 -7.91 -8.64 0.72
N ALA A 14 -7.85 -7.44 1.28
CA ALA A 14 -8.24 -6.24 0.55
C ALA A 14 -7.38 -6.03 -0.68
N PHE A 15 -6.10 -6.41 -0.62
CA PHE A 15 -5.24 -6.27 -1.79
C PHE A 15 -5.54 -7.37 -2.80
N TRP A 16 -5.77 -8.60 -2.33
CA TRP A 16 -6.16 -9.68 -3.25
C TRP A 16 -7.41 -9.31 -4.03
N ALA A 17 -8.35 -8.66 -3.34
CA ALA A 17 -9.63 -8.31 -3.97
C ALA A 17 -9.45 -7.37 -5.15
N LEU A 18 -8.39 -6.57 -5.17
CA LEU A 18 -8.14 -5.67 -6.29
C LEU A 18 -7.93 -6.44 -7.60
N TYR A 19 -7.45 -7.67 -7.48
CA TYR A 19 -7.08 -8.44 -8.66
C TYR A 19 -7.92 -9.70 -8.81
N ARG A 20 -9.15 -9.66 -8.31
CA ARG A 20 -10.11 -10.74 -8.52
C ARG A 20 -11.27 -10.27 -9.36
N ASP A 21 -11.79 -11.18 -10.19
CA ASP A 21 -12.97 -10.86 -10.97
C ASP A 21 -14.22 -11.16 -10.16
N ASP A 22 -15.40 -11.01 -10.79
CA ASP A 22 -16.67 -11.22 -10.11
C ASP A 22 -16.83 -12.62 -9.55
N ARG A 23 -16.09 -13.56 -10.09
CA ARG A 23 -16.18 -14.95 -9.66
C ARG A 23 -15.11 -15.34 -8.68
N GLY A 24 -14.32 -14.36 -8.26
CA GLY A 24 -13.25 -14.62 -7.29
C GLY A 24 -11.97 -15.12 -7.89
N ARG A 25 -11.86 -15.16 -9.21
CA ARG A 25 -10.64 -15.65 -9.84
C ARG A 25 -9.64 -14.53 -10.02
N LEU A 26 -8.37 -14.86 -9.88
CA LEU A 26 -7.33 -13.86 -10.01
C LEU A 26 -7.21 -13.38 -11.45
N LEU A 27 -7.06 -12.07 -11.60
CA LEU A 27 -6.83 -11.46 -12.91
C LEU A 27 -5.37 -11.49 -13.30
N LEU A 28 -4.48 -11.68 -12.32
CA LEU A 28 -3.05 -11.80 -12.56
C LEU A 28 -2.57 -13.08 -11.91
N PRO A 29 -1.45 -13.65 -12.38
CA PRO A 29 -0.85 -14.78 -11.68
C PRO A 29 -0.54 -14.41 -10.24
N ARG A 30 -0.65 -15.40 -9.36
CA ARG A 30 -0.44 -15.18 -7.94
C ARG A 30 0.88 -14.49 -7.65
N GLU A 31 1.95 -14.90 -8.33
CA GLU A 31 3.25 -14.29 -8.12
C GLU A 31 3.25 -12.80 -8.43
N GLN A 32 2.53 -12.41 -9.45
CA GLN A 32 2.47 -11.00 -9.79
C GLN A 32 1.70 -10.19 -8.76
N VAL A 33 0.65 -10.77 -8.18
CA VAL A 33 -0.08 -10.09 -7.12
C VAL A 33 0.83 -9.88 -5.92
N LEU A 34 1.63 -10.90 -5.59
CA LEU A 34 2.58 -10.77 -4.49
C LEU A 34 3.60 -9.67 -4.77
N GLU A 35 4.09 -9.60 -5.98
CA GLU A 35 5.06 -8.57 -6.35
C GLU A 35 4.44 -7.19 -6.31
N ARG A 36 3.20 -7.07 -6.77
CA ARG A 36 2.53 -5.77 -6.73
C ARG A 36 2.30 -5.32 -5.30
N HIS A 37 1.91 -6.24 -4.42
CA HIS A 37 1.73 -5.89 -3.01
C HIS A 37 3.03 -5.42 -2.40
N GLU A 38 4.11 -6.13 -2.68
CA GLU A 38 5.42 -5.77 -2.15
C GLU A 38 5.83 -4.38 -2.64
N CYS A 39 5.59 -4.11 -3.92
CA CYS A 39 5.91 -2.82 -4.49
C CYS A 39 5.10 -1.70 -3.83
N CYS A 40 3.81 -1.92 -3.61
CA CYS A 40 2.97 -0.92 -2.98
C CYS A 40 3.37 -0.70 -1.53
N GLU A 41 3.71 -1.78 -0.82
CA GLU A 41 4.12 -1.65 0.57
C GLU A 41 5.44 -0.88 0.66
N ASP A 42 6.39 -1.20 -0.21
CA ASP A 42 7.66 -0.49 -0.23
C ASP A 42 7.47 0.98 -0.54
N LEU A 43 6.57 1.28 -1.45
CA LEU A 43 6.27 2.67 -1.79
C LEU A 43 5.70 3.40 -0.57
N CYS A 44 4.75 2.76 0.12
CA CYS A 44 4.16 3.39 1.30
C CYS A 44 5.20 3.61 2.38
N GLN A 45 6.11 2.66 2.58
CA GLN A 45 7.15 2.82 3.59
C GLN A 45 8.11 3.97 3.21
N ALA A 46 8.44 4.07 1.92
CA ALA A 46 9.31 5.15 1.47
C ALA A 46 8.65 6.50 1.65
N LEU A 47 7.35 6.58 1.33
CA LEU A 47 6.63 7.84 1.50
C LEU A 47 6.45 8.19 2.96
N LEU A 48 6.30 7.20 3.81
CA LEU A 48 6.22 7.43 5.24
C LEU A 48 7.48 8.10 5.74
N GLU A 49 8.63 7.63 5.27
CA GLU A 49 9.90 8.26 5.66
C GLU A 49 9.97 9.70 5.21
N GLN A 50 9.49 10.00 4.01
CA GLN A 50 9.49 11.37 3.53
C GLN A 50 8.58 12.26 4.36
N VAL A 51 7.41 11.74 4.72
CA VAL A 51 6.44 12.52 5.47
C VAL A 51 6.98 12.90 6.84
N ARG A 52 7.77 12.02 7.45
CA ARG A 52 8.25 12.30 8.79
C ARG A 52 9.22 13.47 8.82
N TRP A 53 9.77 13.87 7.68
CA TRP A 53 10.68 15.01 7.63
C TRP A 53 10.00 16.30 7.19
N LEU A 54 8.69 16.24 6.90
CA LEU A 54 7.94 17.42 6.52
C LEU A 54 7.49 18.16 7.78
N PRO A 55 7.31 19.49 7.70
CA PRO A 55 6.77 20.21 8.85
C PRO A 55 5.40 19.68 9.20
N ALA A 56 5.15 19.57 10.50
CA ALA A 56 3.85 19.07 10.94
C ALA A 56 2.76 20.05 10.57
N GLU A 57 1.64 19.54 10.08
CA GLU A 57 0.47 20.35 9.81
C GLU A 57 -0.59 19.90 10.78
N HIS A 58 -0.87 20.73 11.75
CA HIS A 58 -1.82 20.37 12.78
C HIS A 58 -3.21 20.23 12.21
N GLY A 59 -3.91 19.20 12.63
CA GLY A 59 -5.29 19.03 12.23
C GLY A 59 -5.52 18.34 10.92
N VAL A 60 -4.45 17.90 10.22
CA VAL A 60 -4.62 17.19 8.95
C VAL A 60 -4.74 15.70 9.24
N PRO A 61 -5.86 15.07 8.89
CA PRO A 61 -6.00 13.63 9.09
C PRO A 61 -4.99 12.85 8.29
N GLY A 62 -4.61 11.68 8.81
CA GLY A 62 -3.67 10.82 8.11
C GLY A 62 -4.16 10.44 6.73
N SER A 63 -5.46 10.22 6.56
CA SER A 63 -6.00 9.85 5.27
C SER A 63 -5.83 10.98 4.24
N GLU A 64 -6.03 12.22 4.68
CA GLU A 64 -5.87 13.34 3.77
C GLU A 64 -4.41 13.53 3.41
N LEU A 65 -3.53 13.39 4.38
CA LEU A 65 -2.10 13.51 4.11
C LEU A 65 -1.63 12.42 3.16
N ALA A 66 -2.10 11.20 3.38
CA ALA A 66 -1.76 10.08 2.50
C ALA A 66 -2.21 10.35 1.07
N GLU A 67 -3.41 10.90 0.93
CA GLU A 67 -3.94 11.19 -0.39
C GLU A 67 -3.10 12.25 -1.08
N ARG A 68 -2.70 13.29 -0.37
CA ARG A 68 -1.86 14.33 -0.94
C ARG A 68 -0.52 13.80 -1.41
N VAL A 69 0.11 12.98 -0.56
CA VAL A 69 1.42 12.45 -0.88
C VAL A 69 1.34 11.52 -2.07
N LEU A 70 0.33 10.64 -2.08
CA LEU A 70 0.21 9.68 -3.17
C LEU A 70 -0.24 10.33 -4.47
N SER A 71 -0.86 11.50 -4.40
CA SER A 71 -1.27 12.18 -5.62
C SER A 71 -0.08 12.64 -6.45
N SER A 72 1.11 12.69 -5.85
CA SER A 72 2.32 13.05 -6.59
C SER A 72 2.96 11.85 -7.28
N VAL A 73 2.44 10.64 -7.04
CA VAL A 73 2.99 9.44 -7.65
C VAL A 73 2.20 9.17 -8.93
N HIS A 74 2.86 9.33 -10.06
CA HIS A 74 2.20 9.19 -11.36
C HIS A 74 2.67 7.99 -12.15
N SER A 75 3.71 7.32 -11.72
CA SER A 75 4.27 6.21 -12.47
C SER A 75 3.44 4.95 -12.26
N PRO A 76 2.88 4.37 -13.33
CA PRO A 76 2.13 3.12 -13.18
C PRO A 76 3.02 1.93 -12.80
N VAL A 77 4.34 2.09 -12.95
CA VAL A 77 5.25 1.05 -12.49
C VAL A 77 5.27 1.01 -10.97
N LEU A 78 5.22 2.18 -10.33
CA LEU A 78 5.24 2.27 -8.88
C LEU A 78 3.86 2.04 -8.28
N LEU A 79 2.81 2.55 -8.93
CA LEU A 79 1.48 2.48 -8.35
C LEU A 79 0.47 2.47 -9.49
N ARG A 80 -0.30 1.38 -9.59
CA ARG A 80 -1.35 1.30 -10.60
C ARG A 80 -2.62 1.95 -10.08
N ASP A 81 -3.46 2.40 -11.01
CA ASP A 81 -4.67 3.10 -10.62
C ASP A 81 -5.55 2.27 -9.69
N GLU A 82 -5.67 0.97 -9.95
CA GLU A 82 -6.53 0.13 -9.12
C GLU A 82 -5.95 -0.08 -7.73
N GLU A 83 -4.65 0.17 -7.56
CA GLU A 83 -3.99 0.00 -6.26
C GLU A 83 -4.03 1.26 -5.42
N ARG A 84 -4.36 2.39 -6.03
CA ARG A 84 -4.27 3.69 -5.35
C ARG A 84 -5.13 3.77 -4.09
N PRO A 85 -6.40 3.34 -4.11
CA PRO A 85 -7.19 3.42 -2.87
C PRO A 85 -6.60 2.57 -1.76
N TRP A 86 -6.06 1.39 -2.11
CA TRP A 86 -5.44 0.53 -1.10
C TRP A 86 -4.21 1.21 -0.51
N ALA A 87 -3.39 1.83 -1.37
CA ALA A 87 -2.17 2.49 -0.91
C ALA A 87 -2.49 3.67 -0.01
N ILE A 88 -3.53 4.44 -0.34
CA ILE A 88 -3.94 5.56 0.50
C ILE A 88 -4.34 5.05 1.89
N GLY A 89 -5.13 3.99 1.94
CA GLY A 89 -5.54 3.42 3.20
C GLY A 89 -4.36 2.87 4.00
N ARG A 90 -3.44 2.21 3.33
CA ARG A 90 -2.27 1.66 3.99
C ARG A 90 -1.36 2.75 4.56
N LEU A 91 -1.10 3.78 3.77
CA LEU A 91 -0.27 4.87 4.24
C LEU A 91 -0.93 5.60 5.41
N ALA A 92 -2.26 5.77 5.35
CA ALA A 92 -2.99 6.38 6.45
C ALA A 92 -2.86 5.56 7.72
N GLU A 93 -2.91 4.23 7.61
CA GLU A 93 -2.70 3.36 8.76
C GLU A 93 -1.32 3.58 9.36
N LEU A 94 -0.32 3.65 8.50
CA LEU A 94 1.05 3.83 8.98
C LEU A 94 1.22 5.19 9.65
N LEU A 95 0.58 6.21 9.11
CA LEU A 95 0.68 7.54 9.69
C LEU A 95 -0.03 7.64 11.04
N ASN A 96 -1.05 6.82 11.26
CA ASN A 96 -1.78 6.81 12.51
C ASN A 96 -1.21 5.84 13.53
N ASP A 97 -0.16 5.12 13.19
CA ASP A 97 0.43 4.16 14.09
C ASP A 97 1.16 4.89 15.20
N PRO A 98 0.87 4.60 16.47
CA PRO A 98 1.55 5.28 17.57
C PRO A 98 3.07 5.11 17.53
N SER A 99 3.56 4.02 16.99
CA SER A 99 5.01 3.81 16.95
C SER A 99 5.68 4.72 15.93
N PHE A 100 4.91 5.35 15.04
CA PHE A 100 5.45 6.27 14.08
C PHE A 100 5.90 7.56 14.77
N THR A 101 5.20 7.98 15.77
CA THR A 101 5.55 9.22 16.49
C THR A 101 6.56 8.97 17.63
#